data_c461ffc22516c530a12000d5d793d51f
#
_entry.id   c461ffc22516c530a12000d5d793d51f
#
_cell.length_a   1.000
_cell.length_b   1.000
_cell.length_c   1.000
_cell.angle_alpha   90.00
_cell.angle_beta   90.00
_cell.angle_gamma   90.00
#
_symmetry.space_group_name_H-M   'P 1'
#
loop_
_entity.id
_entity.type
_entity.pdbx_description
1 polymer ?
#
loop_
_entity_poly.entity_id
_entity_poly.type
_entity_poly.pdbx_seq_one_letter_code
_entity_poly.pdbx_strand_id
1 'polypeptide(L)'
;MALRRRGRLALGVACAVLLIASAITVRLVLTWDPRGPDVKDTRACPGSNVSLAEVTGHFGLVIPPDATDVRFSSDLHPFFGEYSLRLSFQTTTSGLRAFLDRSGLSTSGTEDEADTEPAPLDGPSCGFGSASFHAPRYYGGERPSEGGPTQRQAAVDRRDAAHLRVVVSAMDL
;
A
#
# COMPACT_ATOMS: atom_id res chain seq x y z
N MET A 1 21.24 -34.75 54.92
CA MET A 1 21.87 -33.72 54.04
C MET A 1 21.49 -33.84 52.56
N ALA A 2 20.94 -34.94 52.03
CA ALA A 2 20.63 -35.18 50.61
C ALA A 2 19.40 -34.42 50.07
N LEU A 3 18.39 -34.11 50.89
CA LEU A 3 17.17 -33.43 50.45
C LEU A 3 17.38 -31.96 50.04
N ARG A 4 18.32 -31.25 50.70
CA ARG A 4 18.61 -29.84 50.35
C ARG A 4 19.30 -29.64 48.98
N ARG A 5 20.03 -30.65 48.50
CA ARG A 5 20.70 -30.61 47.18
C ARG A 5 19.70 -30.76 46.02
N ARG A 6 18.68 -31.62 46.18
CA ARG A 6 17.64 -31.85 45.14
C ARG A 6 16.77 -30.62 44.89
N GLY A 7 16.41 -29.86 45.94
CA GLY A 7 15.66 -28.63 45.83
C GLY A 7 16.41 -27.51 45.08
N ARG A 8 17.72 -27.40 45.30
CA ARG A 8 18.54 -26.37 44.59
C ARG A 8 18.72 -26.68 43.10
N LEU A 9 18.83 -27.97 42.74
CA LEU A 9 18.90 -28.39 41.34
C LEU A 9 17.56 -28.15 40.63
N ALA A 10 16.44 -28.47 41.26
CA ALA A 10 15.11 -28.24 40.69
C ALA A 10 14.83 -26.75 40.47
N LEU A 11 15.23 -25.88 41.40
CA LEU A 11 15.08 -24.44 41.28
C LEU A 11 15.94 -23.87 40.12
N GLY A 12 17.18 -24.34 39.99
CA GLY A 12 18.06 -23.92 38.90
C GLY A 12 17.56 -24.30 37.52
N VAL A 13 16.98 -25.52 37.36
CA VAL A 13 16.37 -25.96 36.10
C VAL A 13 15.13 -25.12 35.77
N ALA A 14 14.26 -24.84 36.76
CA ALA A 14 13.08 -24.02 36.54
C ALA A 14 13.44 -22.59 36.11
N CYS A 15 14.43 -21.96 36.70
CA CYS A 15 14.92 -20.65 36.30
C CYS A 15 15.50 -20.65 34.88
N ALA A 16 16.28 -21.69 34.52
CA ALA A 16 16.83 -21.80 33.16
C ALA A 16 15.74 -21.96 32.10
N VAL A 17 14.71 -22.77 32.35
CA VAL A 17 13.55 -22.93 31.44
C VAL A 17 12.80 -21.62 31.28
N LEU A 18 12.56 -20.86 32.33
CA LEU A 18 11.89 -19.57 32.26
C LEU A 18 12.70 -18.54 31.47
N LEU A 19 14.02 -18.52 31.64
CA LEU A 19 14.88 -17.61 30.85
C LEU A 19 14.90 -17.96 29.37
N ILE A 20 14.93 -19.26 29.03
CA ILE A 20 14.87 -19.71 27.63
C ILE A 20 13.51 -19.38 27.03
N ALA A 21 12.42 -19.64 27.73
CA ALA A 21 11.07 -19.32 27.28
C ALA A 21 10.90 -17.81 27.05
N SER A 22 11.37 -16.97 27.98
CA SER A 22 11.31 -15.52 27.82
C SER A 22 12.16 -15.02 26.63
N ALA A 23 13.36 -15.58 26.43
CA ALA A 23 14.20 -15.22 25.30
C ALA A 23 13.55 -15.59 23.93
N ILE A 24 12.92 -16.77 23.87
CA ILE A 24 12.16 -17.20 22.67
C ILE A 24 10.97 -16.27 22.41
N THR A 25 10.20 -15.93 23.45
CA THR A 25 9.06 -15.03 23.32
C THR A 25 9.49 -13.64 22.84
N VAL A 26 10.54 -13.07 23.44
CA VAL A 26 11.09 -11.78 23.01
C VAL A 26 11.55 -11.83 21.57
N ARG A 27 12.25 -12.90 21.18
CA ARG A 27 12.70 -13.06 19.79
C ARG A 27 11.53 -13.17 18.81
N LEU A 28 10.49 -13.92 19.15
CA LEU A 28 9.28 -14.05 18.32
C LEU A 28 8.57 -12.70 18.17
N VAL A 29 8.44 -11.93 19.25
CA VAL A 29 7.82 -10.59 19.20
C VAL A 29 8.65 -9.62 18.38
N LEU A 30 9.98 -9.64 18.51
CA LEU A 30 10.87 -8.75 17.75
C LEU A 30 11.00 -9.11 16.27
N THR A 31 10.72 -10.36 15.89
CA THR A 31 10.76 -10.81 14.48
C THR A 31 9.38 -10.92 13.84
N TRP A 32 8.33 -10.71 14.62
CA TRP A 32 6.97 -10.78 14.11
C TRP A 32 6.64 -9.50 13.34
N ASP A 33 6.59 -9.61 12.01
CA ASP A 33 6.03 -8.57 11.15
C ASP A 33 4.54 -8.91 10.91
N PRO A 34 3.61 -8.16 11.50
CA PRO A 34 2.19 -8.40 11.30
C PRO A 34 1.72 -8.12 9.87
N ARG A 35 2.53 -7.43 9.06
CA ARG A 35 2.19 -7.09 7.67
C ARG A 35 2.34 -8.26 6.70
N GLY A 36 3.00 -9.34 7.13
CA GLY A 36 3.34 -10.44 6.24
C GLY A 36 4.52 -10.16 5.31
N PRO A 37 4.86 -11.10 4.42
CA PRO A 37 5.98 -10.95 3.50
C PRO A 37 5.65 -9.94 2.38
N ASP A 38 6.66 -9.18 1.96
CA ASP A 38 6.57 -8.29 0.82
C ASP A 38 6.16 -9.03 -0.46
N VAL A 39 5.39 -8.37 -1.31
CA VAL A 39 4.97 -8.89 -2.61
C VAL A 39 6.18 -9.03 -3.53
N LYS A 40 6.33 -10.20 -4.16
CA LYS A 40 7.39 -10.47 -5.14
C LYS A 40 6.98 -9.96 -6.54
N ASP A 41 6.81 -8.65 -6.66
CA ASP A 41 6.54 -7.97 -7.94
C ASP A 41 7.56 -6.85 -8.12
N THR A 42 8.28 -6.85 -9.23
CA THR A 42 9.32 -5.84 -9.51
C THR A 42 8.76 -4.42 -9.67
N ARG A 43 7.45 -4.27 -9.83
CA ARG A 43 6.71 -3.00 -9.88
C ARG A 43 6.32 -2.50 -8.49
N ALA A 44 6.32 -3.40 -7.50
CA ALA A 44 5.96 -3.06 -6.13
C ALA A 44 7.06 -2.23 -5.46
N CYS A 45 6.65 -1.25 -4.69
CA CYS A 45 7.51 -0.53 -3.77
C CYS A 45 7.85 -1.43 -2.57
N PRO A 46 9.01 -1.29 -1.96
CA PRO A 46 9.34 -1.96 -0.71
C PRO A 46 8.27 -1.74 0.36
N GLY A 47 7.92 -2.79 1.08
CA GLY A 47 6.86 -2.78 2.09
C GLY A 47 5.44 -2.98 1.55
N SER A 48 5.27 -3.20 0.25
CA SER A 48 3.98 -3.61 -0.32
C SER A 48 3.67 -5.05 0.06
N ASN A 49 2.52 -5.28 0.70
CA ASN A 49 2.12 -6.61 1.20
C ASN A 49 0.91 -7.21 0.45
N VAL A 50 0.33 -6.49 -0.52
CA VAL A 50 -0.81 -6.93 -1.34
C VAL A 50 -0.43 -6.89 -2.81
N SER A 51 -0.87 -7.88 -3.60
CA SER A 51 -0.62 -7.90 -5.04
C SER A 51 -1.36 -6.79 -5.79
N LEU A 52 -0.78 -6.28 -6.88
CA LEU A 52 -1.42 -5.24 -7.69
C LEU A 52 -2.81 -5.67 -8.19
N ALA A 53 -2.97 -6.93 -8.61
CA ALA A 53 -4.24 -7.44 -9.10
C ALA A 53 -5.32 -7.46 -8.01
N GLU A 54 -4.97 -7.85 -6.81
CA GLU A 54 -5.86 -7.89 -5.66
C GLU A 54 -6.30 -6.48 -5.26
N VAL A 55 -5.34 -5.57 -5.01
CA VAL A 55 -5.65 -4.22 -4.54
C VAL A 55 -6.37 -3.38 -5.61
N THR A 56 -6.04 -3.53 -6.89
CA THR A 56 -6.80 -2.85 -7.96
C THR A 56 -8.20 -3.44 -8.12
N GLY A 57 -8.36 -4.75 -7.95
CA GLY A 57 -9.67 -5.41 -7.92
C GLY A 57 -10.55 -4.89 -6.78
N HIS A 58 -9.99 -4.77 -5.56
CA HIS A 58 -10.68 -4.23 -4.39
C HIS A 58 -11.21 -2.81 -4.66
N PHE A 59 -10.37 -1.92 -5.16
CA PHE A 59 -10.76 -0.54 -5.47
C PHE A 59 -11.51 -0.39 -6.81
N GLY A 60 -11.68 -1.45 -7.59
CA GLY A 60 -12.31 -1.42 -8.91
C GLY A 60 -11.55 -0.56 -9.92
N LEU A 61 -10.24 -0.51 -9.82
CA LEU A 61 -9.37 0.20 -10.75
C LEU A 61 -8.97 -0.72 -11.91
N VAL A 62 -9.04 -0.21 -13.14
CA VAL A 62 -8.73 -0.98 -14.35
C VAL A 62 -7.57 -0.33 -15.08
N ILE A 63 -6.35 -0.80 -14.82
CA ILE A 63 -5.13 -0.29 -15.47
C ILE A 63 -5.24 -0.54 -16.99
N PRO A 64 -5.00 0.47 -17.83
CA PRO A 64 -5.10 0.31 -19.28
C PRO A 64 -3.97 -0.60 -19.81
N PRO A 65 -4.23 -1.36 -20.90
CA PRO A 65 -3.26 -2.31 -21.45
C PRO A 65 -2.00 -1.66 -22.04
N ASP A 66 -2.09 -0.37 -22.41
CA ASP A 66 -0.98 0.44 -22.90
C ASP A 66 -0.19 1.13 -21.77
N ALA A 67 -0.54 0.84 -20.51
CA ALA A 67 0.18 1.40 -19.38
C ALA A 67 1.64 0.91 -19.32
N THR A 68 2.55 1.87 -19.18
CA THR A 68 3.98 1.65 -18.99
C THR A 68 4.45 2.25 -17.67
N ASP A 69 5.66 1.94 -17.23
CA ASP A 69 6.26 2.44 -15.99
C ASP A 69 5.35 2.29 -14.77
N VAL A 70 4.62 1.17 -14.72
CA VAL A 70 3.72 0.88 -13.60
C VAL A 70 4.51 0.67 -12.33
N ARG A 71 4.19 1.45 -11.29
CA ARG A 71 4.72 1.31 -9.94
C ARG A 71 3.58 1.40 -8.94
N PHE A 72 3.67 0.67 -7.85
CA PHE A 72 2.64 0.71 -6.83
C PHE A 72 3.19 0.48 -5.42
N SER A 73 2.51 1.04 -4.45
CA SER A 73 2.63 0.71 -3.04
C SER A 73 1.25 0.31 -2.55
N SER A 74 1.15 -0.84 -1.91
CA SER A 74 -0.09 -1.40 -1.41
C SER A 74 0.09 -1.87 0.01
N ASP A 75 -0.92 -1.64 0.84
CA ASP A 75 -0.95 -2.14 2.20
C ASP A 75 -2.33 -2.68 2.54
N LEU A 76 -2.36 -3.84 3.22
CA LEU A 76 -3.51 -4.35 3.92
C LEU A 76 -3.20 -4.29 5.41
N HIS A 77 -3.91 -3.43 6.13
CA HIS A 77 -3.71 -3.27 7.55
C HIS A 77 -4.12 -4.54 8.31
N PRO A 78 -3.21 -5.22 9.02
CA PRO A 78 -3.44 -6.58 9.53
C PRO A 78 -4.52 -6.67 10.60
N PHE A 79 -4.84 -5.57 11.28
CA PHE A 79 -5.83 -5.56 12.37
C PHE A 79 -7.19 -5.02 11.94
N PHE A 80 -7.24 -4.14 10.95
CA PHE A 80 -8.48 -3.49 10.52
C PHE A 80 -9.00 -4.03 9.20
N GLY A 81 -8.16 -4.72 8.44
CA GLY A 81 -8.51 -5.24 7.11
C GLY A 81 -8.68 -4.14 6.06
N GLU A 82 -8.17 -2.93 6.34
CA GLU A 82 -8.26 -1.77 5.47
C GLU A 82 -7.18 -1.84 4.39
N TYR A 83 -7.59 -1.65 3.15
CA TYR A 83 -6.67 -1.56 2.02
C TYR A 83 -6.25 -0.12 1.76
N SER A 84 -5.00 0.04 1.37
CA SER A 84 -4.51 1.27 0.78
C SER A 84 -3.70 1.00 -0.47
N LEU A 85 -3.77 1.90 -1.44
CA LEU A 85 -3.05 1.83 -2.71
C LEU A 85 -2.54 3.20 -3.12
N ARG A 86 -1.28 3.24 -3.51
CA ARG A 86 -0.72 4.30 -4.34
C ARG A 86 -0.20 3.65 -5.62
N LEU A 87 -0.62 4.16 -6.76
CA LEU A 87 -0.31 3.61 -8.06
C LEU A 87 0.14 4.72 -9.00
N SER A 88 1.19 4.50 -9.76
CA SER A 88 1.59 5.41 -10.84
C SER A 88 1.87 4.62 -12.11
N PHE A 89 1.51 5.21 -13.23
CA PHE A 89 1.79 4.67 -14.56
C PHE A 89 1.80 5.78 -15.61
N GLN A 90 2.37 5.48 -16.77
CA GLN A 90 2.25 6.32 -17.96
C GLN A 90 1.28 5.66 -18.94
N THR A 91 0.52 6.46 -19.67
CA THR A 91 -0.44 5.97 -20.67
C THR A 91 -0.72 7.03 -21.74
N THR A 92 -1.37 6.63 -22.80
CA THR A 92 -1.84 7.54 -23.85
C THR A 92 -3.14 8.27 -23.44
N THR A 93 -3.55 9.28 -24.23
CA THR A 93 -4.84 9.95 -24.00
C THR A 93 -6.03 8.98 -24.11
N SER A 94 -5.96 8.00 -25.01
CA SER A 94 -7.00 6.96 -25.14
C SER A 94 -6.99 6.01 -23.95
N GLY A 95 -5.80 5.61 -23.47
CA GLY A 95 -5.64 4.78 -22.29
C GLY A 95 -6.14 5.48 -21.02
N LEU A 96 -5.84 6.77 -20.85
CA LEU A 96 -6.38 7.56 -19.75
C LEU A 96 -7.91 7.59 -19.76
N ARG A 97 -8.52 7.84 -20.92
CA ARG A 97 -10.00 7.84 -21.02
C ARG A 97 -10.58 6.48 -20.62
N ALA A 98 -10.00 5.40 -21.16
CA ALA A 98 -10.43 4.04 -20.82
C ALA A 98 -10.24 3.72 -19.33
N PHE A 99 -9.16 4.22 -18.71
CA PHE A 99 -8.92 4.08 -17.27
C PHE A 99 -10.00 4.78 -16.46
N LEU A 100 -10.27 6.05 -16.74
CA LEU A 100 -11.28 6.85 -16.02
C LEU A 100 -12.67 6.22 -16.14
N ASP A 101 -13.09 5.90 -17.37
CA ASP A 101 -14.41 5.31 -17.63
C ASP A 101 -14.60 3.97 -16.90
N ARG A 102 -13.64 3.05 -17.05
CA ARG A 102 -13.73 1.71 -16.46
C ARG A 102 -13.57 1.71 -14.95
N SER A 103 -12.80 2.64 -14.40
CA SER A 103 -12.61 2.79 -12.98
C SER A 103 -13.70 3.65 -12.32
N GLY A 104 -14.61 4.24 -13.10
CA GLY A 104 -15.68 5.10 -12.58
C GLY A 104 -15.16 6.36 -11.89
N LEU A 105 -14.08 6.94 -12.44
CA LEU A 105 -13.49 8.18 -11.95
C LEU A 105 -13.99 9.33 -12.83
N SER A 106 -14.53 10.37 -12.21
CA SER A 106 -15.01 11.56 -12.88
C SER A 106 -14.19 12.78 -12.47
N THR A 107 -14.26 13.85 -13.25
CA THR A 107 -13.68 15.13 -12.82
C THR A 107 -14.35 15.56 -11.53
N SER A 108 -13.58 15.73 -10.45
CA SER A 108 -14.08 16.36 -9.25
C SER A 108 -14.51 17.79 -9.60
N GLY A 109 -15.78 18.10 -9.33
CA GLY A 109 -16.49 19.25 -9.90
C GLY A 109 -16.08 20.61 -9.37
N THR A 110 -15.03 20.75 -8.57
CA THR A 110 -14.56 22.04 -8.07
C THR A 110 -13.04 22.06 -8.09
N GLU A 111 -12.48 23.07 -8.77
CA GLU A 111 -11.04 23.38 -8.71
C GLU A 111 -10.58 23.66 -7.26
N ASP A 112 -11.50 23.95 -6.35
CA ASP A 112 -11.26 24.27 -4.94
C ASP A 112 -11.13 23.03 -4.02
N GLU A 113 -11.60 21.84 -4.44
CA GLU A 113 -11.36 20.58 -3.71
C GLU A 113 -10.02 19.92 -4.06
N ALA A 114 -9.26 20.51 -4.94
CA ALA A 114 -7.95 20.04 -5.40
C ALA A 114 -6.82 20.20 -4.36
N ASP A 115 -7.13 20.69 -3.15
CA ASP A 115 -6.13 20.90 -2.09
C ASP A 115 -5.56 19.61 -1.47
N THR A 116 -6.06 18.47 -1.88
CA THR A 116 -5.44 17.20 -1.50
C THR A 116 -4.76 16.58 -2.72
N GLU A 117 -3.64 17.18 -3.12
CA GLU A 117 -2.70 16.52 -4.03
C GLU A 117 -2.48 15.08 -3.53
N PRO A 118 -2.78 14.03 -4.33
CA PRO A 118 -2.46 12.67 -3.90
C PRO A 118 -0.97 12.69 -3.53
N ALA A 119 -0.71 12.42 -2.25
CA ALA A 119 0.65 12.51 -1.73
C ALA A 119 1.58 11.80 -2.70
N PRO A 120 2.62 12.46 -3.21
CA PRO A 120 3.55 11.85 -4.14
C PRO A 120 4.01 10.53 -3.53
N LEU A 121 4.30 9.53 -4.38
CA LEU A 121 4.91 8.27 -3.93
C LEU A 121 6.32 8.57 -3.43
N ASP A 122 6.40 9.35 -2.33
CA ASP A 122 7.65 9.79 -1.75
C ASP A 122 8.27 8.64 -0.98
N GLY A 123 9.33 8.15 -1.54
CA GLY A 123 10.30 7.32 -0.87
C GLY A 123 11.47 7.13 -1.82
N PRO A 124 12.71 7.23 -1.35
CA PRO A 124 13.91 7.03 -2.17
C PRO A 124 13.96 5.66 -2.84
N SER A 125 13.10 4.74 -2.42
CA SER A 125 13.04 3.35 -2.89
C SER A 125 12.02 3.08 -4.00
N CYS A 126 11.09 4.02 -4.31
CA CYS A 126 10.06 3.79 -5.33
C CYS A 126 10.35 4.40 -6.70
N GLY A 127 11.42 5.16 -6.85
CA GLY A 127 11.79 5.78 -8.13
C GLY A 127 10.88 6.92 -8.58
N PHE A 128 9.89 7.30 -7.77
CA PHE A 128 9.10 8.51 -7.97
C PHE A 128 9.70 9.61 -7.11
N GLY A 129 10.75 10.25 -7.62
CA GLY A 129 11.18 11.52 -7.05
C GLY A 129 9.98 12.48 -7.02
N SER A 130 10.01 13.45 -6.13
CA SER A 130 9.07 14.57 -6.00
C SER A 130 8.94 15.38 -7.30
N ALA A 131 8.55 14.74 -8.39
CA ALA A 131 8.25 15.40 -9.64
C ALA A 131 6.92 16.15 -9.41
N SER A 132 7.03 17.44 -9.09
CA SER A 132 5.89 18.34 -9.06
C SER A 132 5.10 18.18 -10.36
N PHE A 133 3.83 17.83 -10.23
CA PHE A 133 2.91 17.85 -11.37
C PHE A 133 2.78 19.28 -11.89
N HIS A 134 2.77 19.46 -13.20
CA HIS A 134 2.49 20.75 -13.81
C HIS A 134 1.02 20.80 -14.21
N ALA A 135 0.24 21.69 -13.56
CA ALA A 135 -1.18 21.88 -13.80
C ALA A 135 -1.94 20.53 -13.85
N PRO A 136 -1.91 19.73 -12.78
CA PRO A 136 -2.57 18.44 -12.77
C PRO A 136 -4.08 18.61 -12.94
N ARG A 137 -4.73 17.64 -13.57
CA ARG A 137 -6.17 17.47 -13.47
C ARG A 137 -6.47 16.36 -12.48
N TYR A 138 -7.42 16.64 -11.61
CA TYR A 138 -7.85 15.71 -10.59
C TYR A 138 -9.17 15.03 -11.00
N TYR A 139 -9.26 13.76 -10.67
CA TYR A 139 -10.44 12.92 -10.88
C TYR A 139 -10.68 12.17 -9.59
N GLY A 140 -11.91 12.11 -9.16
CA GLY A 140 -12.30 11.44 -7.94
C GLY A 140 -13.48 10.50 -8.15
N GLY A 141 -13.69 9.62 -7.20
CA GLY A 141 -14.86 8.76 -7.15
C GLY A 141 -14.89 7.97 -5.84
N GLU A 142 -16.07 7.86 -5.31
CA GLU A 142 -16.37 6.96 -4.20
C GLU A 142 -16.96 5.68 -4.77
N ARG A 143 -16.68 4.57 -4.12
CA ARG A 143 -17.31 3.28 -4.43
C ARG A 143 -17.68 2.59 -3.14
N PRO A 144 -18.92 2.11 -2.99
CA PRO A 144 -19.24 1.20 -1.92
C PRO A 144 -18.47 -0.11 -2.12
N SER A 145 -17.80 -0.59 -1.08
CA SER A 145 -17.17 -1.90 -1.02
C SER A 145 -17.79 -2.73 0.10
N GLU A 146 -17.50 -4.03 0.15
CA GLU A 146 -17.96 -4.90 1.23
C GLU A 146 -17.43 -4.47 2.61
N GLY A 147 -16.29 -3.74 2.64
CA GLY A 147 -15.65 -3.21 3.84
C GLY A 147 -16.07 -1.80 4.24
N GLY A 148 -16.89 -1.12 3.43
CA GLY A 148 -17.25 0.29 3.65
C GLY A 148 -17.02 1.16 2.42
N PRO A 149 -17.20 2.48 2.53
CA PRO A 149 -16.91 3.39 1.42
C PRO A 149 -15.41 3.46 1.15
N THR A 150 -15.04 3.50 -0.13
CA THR A 150 -13.66 3.68 -0.55
C THR A 150 -13.48 5.05 -1.19
N GLN A 151 -12.41 5.76 -0.84
CA GLN A 151 -12.03 6.99 -1.50
C GLN A 151 -10.99 6.71 -2.56
N ARG A 152 -11.21 7.22 -3.78
CA ARG A 152 -10.27 7.06 -4.90
C ARG A 152 -10.03 8.40 -5.57
N GLN A 153 -8.78 8.74 -5.78
CA GLN A 153 -8.36 9.96 -6.44
C GLN A 153 -7.28 9.67 -7.47
N ALA A 154 -7.31 10.36 -8.59
CA ALA A 154 -6.28 10.30 -9.60
C ALA A 154 -5.85 11.70 -10.01
N ALA A 155 -4.54 11.93 -10.08
CA ALA A 155 -3.94 13.14 -10.64
C ALA A 155 -3.26 12.80 -11.95
N VAL A 156 -3.45 13.64 -12.96
CA VAL A 156 -2.89 13.46 -14.31
C VAL A 156 -1.99 14.63 -14.65
N ASP A 157 -0.70 14.36 -14.81
CA ASP A 157 0.28 15.31 -15.35
C ASP A 157 0.21 15.30 -16.88
N ARG A 158 0.06 16.48 -17.47
CA ARG A 158 -0.11 16.67 -18.91
C ARG A 158 1.09 17.31 -19.59
N ARG A 159 2.26 17.28 -18.98
CA ARG A 159 3.48 17.86 -19.58
C ARG A 159 3.77 17.28 -20.95
N ASP A 160 3.58 15.99 -21.11
CA ASP A 160 3.76 15.28 -22.37
C ASP A 160 2.39 14.73 -22.82
N ALA A 161 1.86 15.31 -23.91
CA ALA A 161 0.59 14.87 -24.45
C ALA A 161 0.62 13.43 -25.02
N ALA A 162 1.82 12.93 -25.35
CA ALA A 162 2.00 11.57 -25.86
C ALA A 162 2.07 10.53 -24.72
N HIS A 163 2.59 10.94 -23.55
CA HIS A 163 2.79 10.07 -22.39
C HIS A 163 2.27 10.76 -21.13
N LEU A 164 0.99 10.58 -20.88
CA LEU A 164 0.35 11.14 -19.68
C LEU A 164 0.75 10.34 -18.45
N ARG A 165 1.29 11.00 -17.46
CA ARG A 165 1.57 10.37 -16.16
C ARG A 165 0.34 10.44 -15.27
N VAL A 166 -0.06 9.30 -14.74
CA VAL A 166 -1.21 9.17 -13.84
C VAL A 166 -0.69 8.70 -12.49
N VAL A 167 -1.12 9.37 -11.43
CA VAL A 167 -0.92 8.92 -10.04
C VAL A 167 -2.28 8.74 -9.40
N VAL A 168 -2.47 7.60 -8.78
CA VAL A 168 -3.73 7.22 -8.11
C VAL A 168 -3.45 7.00 -6.63
N SER A 169 -4.33 7.51 -5.79
CA SER A 169 -4.44 7.15 -4.38
C SER A 169 -5.81 6.55 -4.13
N ALA A 170 -5.87 5.44 -3.43
CA ALA A 170 -7.12 4.81 -3.01
C ALA A 170 -6.96 4.25 -1.60
N MET A 171 -8.02 4.37 -0.79
CA MET A 171 -8.06 3.88 0.57
C MET A 171 -9.47 3.53 1.00
N ASP A 172 -9.61 2.58 1.91
CA ASP A 172 -10.84 2.34 2.67
C ASP A 172 -11.00 3.45 3.72
N LEU A 173 -12.25 3.80 4.05
CA LEU A 173 -12.62 4.88 4.99
C LEU A 173 -13.22 4.31 6.27
#